data_9e69931012719a9ef9e92e2d300e5fb3
#
_entry.id   9e69931012719a9ef9e92e2d300e5fb3
#
_cell.length_a   1.000
_cell.length_b   1.000
_cell.length_c   1.000
_cell.angle_alpha   90.00
_cell.angle_beta   90.00
_cell.angle_gamma   90.00
#
_symmetry.space_group_name_H-M   'P 1'
#
loop_
_entity.id
_entity.type
_entity.pdbx_description
1 polymer ?
#
loop_
_entity_poly.entity_id
_entity_poly.type
_entity_poly.pdbx_seq_one_letter_code
_entity_poly.pdbx_strand_id
1 'polypeptide(L)'
;MTLTRLTKPLLAVVLLITLAFPVATHAQTLPTAERQKIEALIKYVGDLKDTKFIRNGSNYDVSTAVRFLRGKWESNDAQVKTARDFIEKVASFSGTSGKPYLIRFRDGSETKSQDFLHAELKKIEKPAAEQSVSKTKSTDATNPPPQKAP
;
A
#
# COMPACT_ATOMS: atom_id res chain seq x y z
N MET A 1 -51.05 -59.18 45.47
CA MET A 1 -50.64 -58.03 46.29
C MET A 1 -49.24 -57.66 45.92
N THR A 2 -49.09 -56.75 44.96
CA THR A 2 -47.81 -56.33 44.41
C THR A 2 -47.70 -54.80 44.47
N LEU A 3 -46.85 -54.31 45.35
CA LEU A 3 -46.55 -52.89 45.48
C LEU A 3 -45.58 -52.46 44.38
N THR A 4 -46.09 -51.69 43.49
CA THR A 4 -45.28 -51.02 42.46
C THR A 4 -44.60 -49.77 43.03
N ARG A 5 -43.27 -49.79 43.14
CA ARG A 5 -42.47 -48.64 43.56
C ARG A 5 -42.26 -47.74 42.36
N LEU A 6 -42.79 -46.54 42.49
CA LEU A 6 -42.66 -45.46 41.51
C LEU A 6 -41.31 -44.73 41.73
N THR A 7 -40.34 -44.97 40.88
CA THR A 7 -39.09 -44.25 40.88
C THR A 7 -39.22 -43.01 39.94
N LYS A 8 -39.19 -41.85 40.54
CA LYS A 8 -39.15 -40.56 39.81
C LYS A 8 -37.74 -40.34 39.20
N PRO A 9 -37.58 -40.12 37.91
CA PRO A 9 -36.29 -39.66 37.40
C PRO A 9 -36.13 -38.15 37.70
N LEU A 10 -35.07 -37.83 38.41
CA LEU A 10 -34.63 -36.46 38.67
C LEU A 10 -34.08 -35.90 37.36
N LEU A 11 -34.83 -35.04 36.72
CA LEU A 11 -34.41 -34.33 35.50
C LEU A 11 -33.44 -33.22 35.94
N ALA A 12 -32.16 -33.50 35.85
CA ALA A 12 -31.14 -32.48 36.00
C ALA A 12 -31.10 -31.62 34.73
N VAL A 13 -31.75 -30.47 34.78
CA VAL A 13 -31.64 -29.44 33.75
C VAL A 13 -30.30 -28.74 33.93
N VAL A 14 -29.31 -29.17 33.17
CA VAL A 14 -28.02 -28.45 33.04
C VAL A 14 -28.27 -27.27 32.12
N LEU A 15 -28.48 -26.10 32.71
CA LEU A 15 -28.59 -24.81 32.00
C LEU A 15 -27.18 -24.41 31.49
N LEU A 16 -26.86 -24.78 30.28
CA LEU A 16 -25.62 -24.36 29.58
C LEU A 16 -25.76 -22.86 29.20
N ILE A 17 -25.29 -21.99 30.09
CA ILE A 17 -25.15 -20.56 29.76
C ILE A 17 -23.97 -20.41 28.83
N THR A 18 -24.23 -20.44 27.54
CA THR A 18 -23.26 -20.02 26.51
C THR A 18 -23.11 -18.50 26.59
N LEU A 19 -22.05 -18.02 27.26
CA LEU A 19 -21.61 -16.64 27.14
C LEU A 19 -21.20 -16.41 25.68
N ALA A 20 -22.11 -15.91 24.87
CA ALA A 20 -21.82 -15.37 23.58
C ALA A 20 -21.04 -14.03 23.79
N PHE A 21 -19.70 -14.11 23.80
CA PHE A 21 -18.88 -12.92 23.69
C PHE A 21 -19.11 -12.33 22.30
N PRO A 22 -19.58 -11.08 22.17
CA PRO A 22 -19.61 -10.41 20.88
C PRO A 22 -18.16 -10.24 20.44
N VAL A 23 -17.73 -11.02 19.46
CA VAL A 23 -16.48 -10.75 18.74
C VAL A 23 -16.76 -9.45 17.98
N ALA A 24 -16.35 -8.32 18.57
CA ALA A 24 -16.34 -7.05 17.87
C ALA A 24 -15.35 -7.19 16.71
N THR A 25 -15.84 -7.54 15.54
CA THR A 25 -15.13 -7.43 14.28
C THR A 25 -14.88 -5.94 14.03
N HIS A 26 -13.77 -5.43 14.55
CA HIS A 26 -13.28 -4.12 14.18
C HIS A 26 -12.94 -4.22 12.69
N ALA A 27 -13.78 -3.66 11.85
CA ALA A 27 -13.41 -3.33 10.48
C ALA A 27 -12.17 -2.44 10.61
N GLN A 28 -10.99 -3.01 10.33
CA GLN A 28 -9.73 -2.28 10.43
C GLN A 28 -9.73 -1.21 9.34
N THR A 29 -10.11 0.01 9.72
CA THR A 29 -9.95 1.18 8.87
C THR A 29 -8.47 1.39 8.60
N LEU A 30 -8.14 1.77 7.35
CA LEU A 30 -6.77 2.08 6.96
C LEU A 30 -6.19 3.15 7.92
N PRO A 31 -5.06 2.88 8.62
CA PRO A 31 -4.43 3.84 9.51
C PRO A 31 -4.10 5.15 8.78
N THR A 32 -4.27 6.29 9.45
CA THR A 32 -4.02 7.61 8.86
C THR A 32 -2.62 7.74 8.28
N ALA A 33 -1.60 7.23 8.97
CA ALA A 33 -0.21 7.24 8.49
C ALA A 33 -0.05 6.45 7.18
N GLU A 34 -0.69 5.30 7.05
CA GLU A 34 -0.65 4.50 5.82
C GLU A 34 -1.40 5.19 4.67
N ARG A 35 -2.54 5.81 4.97
CA ARG A 35 -3.27 6.63 4.00
C ARG A 35 -2.41 7.77 3.46
N GLN A 36 -1.68 8.48 4.34
CA GLN A 36 -0.78 9.56 3.93
C GLN A 36 0.34 9.07 3.03
N LYS A 37 0.93 7.91 3.31
CA LYS A 37 1.94 7.29 2.44
C LYS A 37 1.37 6.95 1.06
N ILE A 38 0.17 6.38 0.99
CA ILE A 38 -0.51 6.06 -0.27
C ILE A 38 -0.77 7.33 -1.08
N GLU A 39 -1.29 8.38 -0.44
CA GLU A 39 -1.52 9.67 -1.10
C GLU A 39 -0.21 10.29 -1.62
N ALA A 40 0.89 10.18 -0.85
CA ALA A 40 2.20 10.63 -1.29
C ALA A 40 2.71 9.85 -2.51
N LEU A 41 2.51 8.52 -2.55
CA LEU A 41 2.85 7.70 -3.72
C LEU A 41 2.02 8.08 -4.96
N ILE A 42 0.72 8.29 -4.80
CA ILE A 42 -0.16 8.72 -5.90
C ILE A 42 0.24 10.11 -6.40
N LYS A 43 0.55 11.03 -5.48
CA LYS A 43 1.06 12.35 -5.81
C LYS A 43 2.37 12.25 -6.58
N TYR A 44 3.31 11.43 -6.13
CA TYR A 44 4.58 11.20 -6.80
C TYR A 44 4.40 10.72 -8.23
N VAL A 45 3.48 9.78 -8.47
CA VAL A 45 3.06 9.38 -9.83
C VAL A 45 2.57 10.59 -10.62
N GLY A 46 1.73 11.43 -10.01
CA GLY A 46 1.16 12.63 -10.65
C GLY A 46 2.18 13.70 -11.03
N ASP A 47 3.30 13.74 -10.32
CA ASP A 47 4.36 14.74 -10.54
C ASP A 47 5.36 14.32 -11.65
N LEU A 48 5.28 13.08 -12.15
CA LEU A 48 6.18 12.58 -13.21
C LEU A 48 5.97 13.34 -14.51
N LYS A 49 7.07 13.75 -15.14
CA LYS A 49 7.05 14.46 -16.42
C LYS A 49 7.47 13.55 -17.56
N ASP A 50 6.89 13.77 -18.73
CA ASP A 50 7.24 13.06 -19.99
C ASP A 50 7.25 11.52 -19.84
N THR A 51 6.32 11.01 -19.04
CA THR A 51 6.24 9.60 -18.65
C THR A 51 4.95 8.99 -19.17
N LYS A 52 4.99 7.74 -19.60
CA LYS A 52 3.83 6.94 -19.97
C LYS A 52 3.68 5.74 -19.05
N PHE A 53 2.45 5.45 -18.70
CA PHE A 53 2.08 4.25 -17.96
C PHE A 53 1.57 3.20 -18.93
N ILE A 54 2.06 1.96 -18.80
CA ILE A 54 1.70 0.87 -19.71
C ILE A 54 0.86 -0.15 -18.94
N ARG A 55 -0.34 -0.40 -19.46
CA ARG A 55 -1.23 -1.44 -18.97
C ARG A 55 -1.71 -2.27 -20.13
N ASN A 56 -1.48 -3.58 -20.10
CA ASN A 56 -1.89 -4.52 -21.15
C ASN A 56 -1.41 -4.11 -22.56
N GLY A 57 -0.23 -3.49 -22.66
CA GLY A 57 0.34 -3.00 -23.91
C GLY A 57 -0.15 -1.63 -24.36
N SER A 58 -1.15 -1.04 -23.70
CA SER A 58 -1.63 0.31 -23.99
C SER A 58 -0.92 1.37 -23.17
N ASN A 59 -0.62 2.50 -23.77
CA ASN A 59 0.01 3.65 -23.13
C ASN A 59 -1.04 4.61 -22.57
N TYR A 60 -0.81 5.09 -21.35
CA TYR A 60 -1.66 6.07 -20.68
C TYR A 60 -0.80 7.25 -20.21
N ASP A 61 -1.41 8.41 -20.14
CA ASP A 61 -0.79 9.59 -19.53
C ASP A 61 -0.83 9.51 -17.99
N VAL A 62 -0.06 10.37 -17.36
CA VAL A 62 0.04 10.48 -15.90
C VAL A 62 -1.32 10.72 -15.24
N SER A 63 -2.13 11.63 -15.81
CA SER A 63 -3.44 11.98 -15.25
C SER A 63 -4.41 10.79 -15.25
N THR A 64 -4.40 10.03 -16.33
CA THR A 64 -5.19 8.79 -16.45
C THR A 64 -4.69 7.72 -15.49
N ALA A 65 -3.37 7.58 -15.32
CA ALA A 65 -2.79 6.65 -14.36
C ALA A 65 -3.20 6.98 -12.92
N VAL A 66 -3.15 8.25 -12.51
CA VAL A 66 -3.58 8.71 -11.19
C VAL A 66 -5.05 8.40 -10.94
N ARG A 67 -5.94 8.73 -11.88
CA ARG A 67 -7.38 8.40 -11.75
C ARG A 67 -7.60 6.89 -11.63
N PHE A 68 -6.89 6.10 -12.41
CA PHE A 68 -6.98 4.66 -12.38
C PHE A 68 -6.50 4.07 -11.04
N LEU A 69 -5.38 4.55 -10.50
CA LEU A 69 -4.87 4.12 -9.19
C LEU A 69 -5.86 4.43 -8.07
N ARG A 70 -6.46 5.64 -8.08
CA ARG A 70 -7.47 6.01 -7.08
C ARG A 70 -8.72 5.13 -7.17
N GLY A 71 -9.31 4.98 -8.33
CA GLY A 71 -10.51 4.15 -8.51
C GLY A 71 -10.26 2.67 -8.18
N LYS A 72 -9.07 2.14 -8.53
CA LYS A 72 -8.72 0.76 -8.17
C LYS A 72 -8.48 0.63 -6.66
N TRP A 73 -7.91 1.63 -6.00
CA TRP A 73 -7.76 1.66 -4.55
C TRP A 73 -9.13 1.67 -3.86
N GLU A 74 -10.03 2.56 -4.25
CA GLU A 74 -11.40 2.63 -3.73
C GLU A 74 -12.13 1.29 -3.87
N SER A 75 -11.96 0.62 -5.01
CA SER A 75 -12.56 -0.70 -5.26
C SER A 75 -11.92 -1.85 -4.47
N ASN A 76 -10.76 -1.62 -3.85
CA ASN A 76 -10.00 -2.63 -3.10
C ASN A 76 -9.68 -2.17 -1.66
N ASP A 77 -10.40 -1.20 -1.13
CA ASP A 77 -10.14 -0.57 0.18
C ASP A 77 -10.11 -1.59 1.33
N ALA A 78 -11.01 -2.58 1.28
CA ALA A 78 -11.08 -3.66 2.26
C ALA A 78 -9.78 -4.50 2.32
N GLN A 79 -9.02 -4.57 1.24
CA GLN A 79 -7.79 -5.36 1.13
C GLN A 79 -6.52 -4.53 1.33
N VAL A 80 -6.60 -3.20 1.28
CA VAL A 80 -5.47 -2.28 1.41
C VAL A 80 -5.39 -1.76 2.84
N LYS A 81 -4.46 -2.30 3.62
CA LYS A 81 -4.24 -1.91 5.02
C LYS A 81 -2.94 -1.13 5.22
N THR A 82 -2.05 -1.17 4.24
CA THR A 82 -0.75 -0.50 4.26
C THR A 82 -0.42 0.09 2.88
N ALA A 83 0.55 1.00 2.82
CA ALA A 83 1.10 1.51 1.56
C ALA A 83 1.75 0.39 0.73
N ARG A 84 2.29 -0.64 1.37
CA ARG A 84 2.80 -1.83 0.70
C ARG A 84 1.69 -2.63 0.04
N ASP A 85 0.57 -2.86 0.74
CA ASP A 85 -0.62 -3.49 0.15
C ASP A 85 -1.12 -2.73 -1.08
N PHE A 86 -1.14 -1.40 -1.00
CA PHE A 86 -1.50 -0.56 -2.14
C PHE A 86 -0.60 -0.82 -3.35
N ILE A 87 0.72 -0.85 -3.16
CA ILE A 87 1.65 -1.14 -4.24
C ILE A 87 1.37 -2.53 -4.82
N GLU A 88 1.29 -3.56 -3.98
CA GLU A 88 1.18 -4.95 -4.40
C GLU A 88 -0.17 -5.27 -5.05
N LYS A 89 -1.27 -4.80 -4.47
CA LYS A 89 -2.64 -5.19 -4.89
C LYS A 89 -3.26 -4.21 -5.89
N VAL A 90 -2.86 -2.94 -5.84
CA VAL A 90 -3.45 -1.88 -6.68
C VAL A 90 -2.52 -1.48 -7.82
N ALA A 91 -1.25 -1.17 -7.52
CA ALA A 91 -0.35 -0.49 -8.45
C ALA A 91 0.61 -1.41 -9.22
N SER A 92 0.59 -2.73 -9.00
CA SER A 92 1.60 -3.65 -9.57
C SER A 92 1.16 -4.33 -10.86
N PHE A 93 -0.09 -4.75 -10.96
CA PHE A 93 -0.55 -5.59 -12.08
C PHE A 93 -2.01 -5.38 -12.43
N SER A 94 -2.36 -5.80 -13.64
CA SER A 94 -3.74 -5.82 -14.12
C SER A 94 -4.50 -7.01 -13.51
N GLY A 95 -5.55 -6.74 -12.76
CA GLY A 95 -6.42 -7.78 -12.21
C GLY A 95 -7.09 -8.66 -13.27
N THR A 96 -7.22 -8.17 -14.52
CA THR A 96 -7.86 -8.90 -15.61
C THR A 96 -6.89 -9.85 -16.33
N SER A 97 -5.63 -9.43 -16.53
CA SER A 97 -4.66 -10.16 -17.34
C SER A 97 -3.46 -10.70 -16.58
N GLY A 98 -3.30 -10.31 -15.30
CA GLY A 98 -2.12 -10.62 -14.50
C GLY A 98 -0.82 -9.93 -14.96
N LYS A 99 -0.85 -9.17 -16.08
CA LYS A 99 0.34 -8.51 -16.60
C LYS A 99 0.78 -7.36 -15.69
N PRO A 100 2.10 -7.18 -15.48
CA PRO A 100 2.60 -6.07 -14.69
C PRO A 100 2.30 -4.73 -15.35
N TYR A 101 2.12 -3.70 -14.54
CA TYR A 101 2.13 -2.33 -15.01
C TYR A 101 3.57 -1.87 -15.18
N LEU A 102 3.83 -1.14 -16.27
CA LEU A 102 5.14 -0.59 -16.55
C LEU A 102 5.07 0.94 -16.59
N ILE A 103 6.19 1.56 -16.32
CA ILE A 103 6.42 2.99 -16.46
C ILE A 103 7.49 3.15 -17.52
N ARG A 104 7.20 3.91 -18.59
CA ARG A 104 8.15 4.27 -19.64
C ARG A 104 8.54 5.73 -19.47
N PHE A 105 9.82 5.97 -19.34
CA PHE A 105 10.40 7.29 -19.22
C PHE A 105 10.66 7.93 -20.60
N ARG A 106 11.01 9.22 -20.60
CA ARG A 106 11.29 10.00 -21.82
C ARG A 106 12.41 9.40 -22.68
N ASP A 107 13.41 8.80 -22.05
CA ASP A 107 14.54 8.13 -22.74
C ASP A 107 14.17 6.77 -23.34
N GLY A 108 12.92 6.33 -23.20
CA GLY A 108 12.42 5.05 -23.65
C GLY A 108 12.65 3.88 -22.68
N SER A 109 13.36 4.09 -21.59
CA SER A 109 13.57 3.06 -20.57
C SER A 109 12.24 2.70 -19.87
N GLU A 110 12.10 1.42 -19.48
CA GLU A 110 10.93 0.92 -18.79
C GLU A 110 11.30 0.29 -17.44
N THR A 111 10.43 0.47 -16.48
CA THR A 111 10.51 -0.21 -15.17
C THR A 111 9.13 -0.71 -14.75
N LYS A 112 9.10 -1.74 -13.90
CA LYS A 112 7.84 -2.16 -13.28
C LYS A 112 7.36 -1.10 -12.30
N SER A 113 6.06 -0.77 -12.36
CA SER A 113 5.43 0.15 -11.42
C SER A 113 5.64 -0.26 -9.96
N GLN A 114 5.62 -1.58 -9.70
CA GLN A 114 5.89 -2.14 -8.37
C GLN A 114 7.26 -1.73 -7.83
N ASP A 115 8.32 -1.98 -8.60
CA ASP A 115 9.70 -1.73 -8.18
C ASP A 115 9.94 -0.22 -7.97
N PHE A 116 9.40 0.58 -8.89
CA PHE A 116 9.47 2.03 -8.84
C PHE A 116 8.80 2.60 -7.57
N LEU A 117 7.58 2.15 -7.27
CA LEU A 117 6.84 2.63 -6.10
C LEU A 117 7.41 2.10 -4.78
N HIS A 118 7.95 0.89 -4.74
CA HIS A 118 8.67 0.41 -3.56
C HIS A 118 9.93 1.22 -3.27
N ALA A 119 10.66 1.65 -4.31
CA ALA A 119 11.82 2.52 -4.12
C ALA A 119 11.40 3.88 -3.55
N GLU A 120 10.27 4.43 -3.99
CA GLU A 120 9.73 5.70 -3.44
C GLU A 120 9.21 5.54 -2.01
N LEU A 121 8.48 4.45 -1.72
CA LEU A 121 8.00 4.17 -0.37
C LEU A 121 9.16 4.10 0.64
N LYS A 122 10.29 3.48 0.27
CA LYS A 122 11.50 3.46 1.11
C LYS A 122 12.01 4.87 1.43
N LYS A 123 11.91 5.82 0.51
CA LYS A 123 12.30 7.23 0.76
C LYS A 123 11.33 7.89 1.73
N ILE A 124 10.02 7.67 1.55
CA ILE A 124 8.98 8.21 2.43
C ILE A 124 9.13 7.65 3.86
N GLU A 125 9.54 6.39 4.00
CA GLU A 125 9.71 5.72 5.29
C GLU A 125 11.02 6.03 6.01
N LYS A 126 12.01 6.61 5.31
CA LYS A 126 13.27 7.03 5.95
C LYS A 126 13.03 8.20 6.89
N PRO A 127 13.61 8.16 8.12
CA PRO A 127 13.55 9.30 9.04
C PRO A 127 14.11 10.57 8.39
N ALA A 128 13.48 11.71 8.67
CA ALA A 128 13.88 13.01 8.12
C ALA A 128 15.36 13.37 8.40
N ALA A 129 15.95 12.81 9.45
CA ALA A 129 17.36 12.99 9.80
C ALA A 129 18.33 12.40 8.77
N GLU A 130 17.97 11.32 8.06
CA GLU A 130 18.81 10.74 7.00
C GLU A 130 18.63 11.43 5.64
N GLN A 131 17.51 12.12 5.45
CA GLN A 131 17.21 12.81 4.18
C GLN A 131 18.01 14.12 4.04
N SER A 132 18.41 14.75 5.15
CA SER A 132 19.20 15.98 5.15
C SER A 132 20.66 15.74 4.80
N VAL A 133 21.22 14.59 5.16
CA VAL A 133 22.65 14.24 4.90
C VAL A 133 22.92 13.95 3.43
N SER A 134 21.97 13.36 2.71
CA SER A 134 22.15 13.04 1.28
C SER A 134 22.04 14.27 0.37
N LYS A 135 21.37 15.34 0.82
CA LYS A 135 21.22 16.55 0.02
C LYS A 135 22.45 17.47 0.13
N THR A 136 23.22 17.37 1.21
CA THR A 136 24.41 18.19 1.45
C THR A 136 25.65 17.63 0.75
N LYS A 137 25.68 16.33 0.43
CA LYS A 137 26.86 15.69 -0.19
C LYS A 137 26.96 15.93 -1.70
N SER A 138 25.94 16.52 -2.32
CA SER A 138 25.93 16.78 -3.78
C SER A 138 26.36 18.20 -4.17
N THR A 139 26.67 19.09 -3.22
CA THR A 139 26.95 20.52 -3.50
C THR A 139 28.39 20.93 -3.27
N ASP A 140 29.26 19.99 -2.81
CA ASP A 140 30.66 20.34 -2.46
C ASP A 140 31.71 19.74 -3.41
N ALA A 141 31.45 19.78 -4.68
CA ALA A 141 32.43 19.36 -5.69
C ALA A 141 32.46 20.34 -6.88
N THR A 142 32.63 21.66 -6.63
CA THR A 142 33.14 22.55 -7.67
C THR A 142 33.59 23.87 -7.03
N ASN A 143 34.76 23.87 -6.43
CA ASN A 143 35.50 25.13 -6.28
C ASN A 143 37.01 24.81 -6.42
N PRO A 144 37.65 25.12 -7.56
CA PRO A 144 39.11 25.01 -7.67
C PRO A 144 39.80 26.10 -6.84
N PRO A 145 40.98 25.83 -6.25
CA PRO A 145 41.70 26.78 -5.43
C PRO A 145 42.16 27.99 -6.25
N PRO A 146 42.24 29.19 -5.65
CA PRO A 146 42.70 30.40 -6.34
C PRO A 146 44.16 30.27 -6.76
N GLN A 147 44.42 30.41 -8.06
CA GLN A 147 45.78 30.54 -8.58
C GLN A 147 46.37 31.89 -8.15
N LYS A 148 47.52 31.80 -7.52
CA LYS A 148 48.37 32.95 -7.18
C LYS A 148 49.09 33.42 -8.48
N ALA A 149 48.80 34.63 -8.91
CA ALA A 149 49.52 35.26 -10.04
C ALA A 149 50.87 35.83 -9.58
N PRO A 150 51.82 35.96 -10.49
CA PRO A 150 53.21 36.36 -10.20
C PRO A 150 53.37 37.82 -9.78
#